data_0a73da149a90f55a2a01324b280aff80
#
_entry.id   0a73da149a90f55a2a01324b280aff80
#
_cell.length_a   1.000
_cell.length_b   1.000
_cell.length_c   1.000
_cell.angle_alpha   90.00
_cell.angle_beta   90.00
_cell.angle_gamma   90.00
#
_symmetry.space_group_name_H-M   'P 1'
#
loop_
_entity.id
_entity.type
_entity.pdbx_description
1 polymer ?
#
loop_
_entity_poly.entity_id
_entity_poly.type
_entity_poly.pdbx_seq_one_letter_code
_entity_poly.pdbx_strand_id
1 'polypeptide(L)'
;MYRIKELSQKTRVTSQTIRYYEQRGILPAPARAENGYRAYTDDDVERLNFVRRARQLGFSLENIGEILTIRDKLNPPCDYVLDLIEDRIAEVQTRIHELELLRDELIALRDTEQRVTQASTTECICPILEIRPNQ
;
A
#
# COMPACT_ATOMS: atom_id res chain seq x y z
N MET A 1 7.90 1.33 -28.78
CA MET A 1 6.63 1.88 -28.26
C MET A 1 5.64 0.76 -27.95
N TYR A 2 4.86 0.94 -26.89
CA TYR A 2 3.94 -0.09 -26.41
C TYR A 2 2.52 0.42 -26.38
N ARG A 3 1.56 -0.46 -26.64
CA ARG A 3 0.15 -0.19 -26.36
C ARG A 3 -0.13 -0.46 -24.88
N ILE A 4 -1.23 0.03 -24.37
CA ILE A 4 -1.57 -0.11 -22.94
C ILE A 4 -1.59 -1.57 -22.48
N LYS A 5 -2.07 -2.49 -23.32
CA LYS A 5 -2.06 -3.92 -23.03
C LYS A 5 -0.68 -4.48 -22.84
N GLU A 6 0.25 -4.10 -23.73
CA GLU A 6 1.65 -4.52 -23.65
C GLU A 6 2.34 -3.95 -22.41
N LEU A 7 2.07 -2.66 -22.12
CA LEU A 7 2.58 -2.00 -20.94
C LEU A 7 2.08 -2.70 -19.67
N SER A 8 0.81 -3.02 -19.63
CA SER A 8 0.20 -3.76 -18.52
C SER A 8 0.88 -5.12 -18.32
N GLN A 9 1.13 -5.86 -19.38
CA GLN A 9 1.80 -7.16 -19.31
C GLN A 9 3.23 -7.04 -18.82
N LYS A 10 3.97 -6.03 -19.27
CA LYS A 10 5.38 -5.82 -18.90
C LYS A 10 5.54 -5.40 -17.44
N THR A 11 4.61 -4.61 -16.93
CA THR A 11 4.71 -3.99 -15.61
C THR A 11 3.87 -4.68 -14.54
N ARG A 12 2.98 -5.58 -14.95
CA ARG A 12 1.99 -6.23 -14.07
C ARG A 12 1.04 -5.23 -13.40
N VAL A 13 0.87 -4.08 -14.03
CA VAL A 13 -0.09 -3.05 -13.59
C VAL A 13 -1.26 -3.11 -14.55
N THR A 14 -2.48 -3.17 -14.03
CA THR A 14 -3.67 -3.28 -14.88
C THR A 14 -3.86 -2.02 -15.73
N SER A 15 -4.48 -2.17 -16.89
CA SER A 15 -4.78 -1.04 -17.77
C SER A 15 -5.60 0.04 -17.06
N GLN A 16 -6.52 -0.36 -16.21
CA GLN A 16 -7.33 0.56 -15.42
C GLN A 16 -6.47 1.37 -14.46
N THR A 17 -5.52 0.73 -13.79
CA THR A 17 -4.60 1.40 -12.87
C THR A 17 -3.66 2.34 -13.63
N ILE A 18 -3.19 1.94 -14.81
CA ILE A 18 -2.36 2.81 -15.66
C ILE A 18 -3.11 4.11 -16.00
N ARG A 19 -4.37 4.01 -16.40
CA ARG A 19 -5.21 5.19 -16.69
C ARG A 19 -5.42 6.04 -15.45
N TYR A 20 -5.60 5.41 -14.31
CA TYR A 20 -5.71 6.12 -13.02
C TYR A 20 -4.45 6.92 -12.71
N TYR A 21 -3.28 6.32 -12.92
CA TYR A 21 -2.00 7.01 -12.70
C TYR A 21 -1.79 8.17 -13.67
N GLU A 22 -2.25 8.05 -14.91
CA GLU A 22 -2.25 9.17 -15.85
C GLU A 22 -3.11 10.32 -15.34
N GLN A 23 -4.29 10.03 -14.84
CA GLN A 23 -5.20 11.03 -14.28
C GLN A 23 -4.60 11.72 -13.06
N ARG A 24 -3.82 11.00 -12.27
CA ARG A 24 -3.19 11.51 -11.05
C ARG A 24 -1.85 12.21 -11.32
N GLY A 25 -1.39 12.22 -12.56
CA GLY A 25 -0.12 12.85 -12.90
C GLY A 25 1.11 12.02 -12.52
N ILE A 26 0.92 10.78 -12.08
CA ILE A 26 2.02 9.86 -11.76
C ILE A 26 2.73 9.42 -13.04
N LEU A 27 1.96 9.19 -14.09
CA LEU A 27 2.46 8.83 -15.41
C LEU A 27 2.14 9.99 -16.35
N PRO A 28 3.12 10.45 -17.18
CA PRO A 28 2.82 11.53 -18.11
C PRO A 28 1.78 11.07 -19.15
N ALA A 29 1.05 12.05 -19.69
CA ALA A 29 0.07 11.78 -20.73
C ALA A 29 0.78 11.08 -21.91
N PRO A 30 0.26 9.95 -22.40
CA PRO A 30 0.92 9.22 -23.46
C PRO A 30 0.86 9.97 -24.79
N ALA A 31 1.92 9.84 -25.58
CA ALA A 31 1.88 10.27 -26.97
C ALA A 31 0.87 9.41 -27.72
N ARG A 32 0.23 9.94 -28.75
CA ARG A 32 -0.67 9.16 -29.59
C ARG A 32 0.04 8.75 -30.86
N ALA A 33 -0.09 7.48 -31.22
CA ALA A 33 0.37 6.96 -32.49
C ALA A 33 -0.48 7.52 -33.65
N GLU A 34 -0.04 7.33 -34.90
CA GLU A 34 -0.75 7.82 -36.08
C GLU A 34 -2.18 7.32 -36.17
N ASN A 35 -2.45 6.14 -35.64
CA ASN A 35 -3.80 5.55 -35.63
C ASN A 35 -4.68 6.02 -34.46
N GLY A 36 -4.22 7.04 -33.68
CA GLY A 36 -4.97 7.60 -32.56
C GLY A 36 -4.86 6.83 -31.25
N TYR A 37 -4.21 5.67 -31.23
CA TYR A 37 -4.04 4.91 -30.00
C TYR A 37 -2.93 5.48 -29.12
N ARG A 38 -3.05 5.31 -27.82
CA ARG A 38 -2.03 5.71 -26.85
C ARG A 38 -0.75 4.88 -27.06
N ALA A 39 0.38 5.56 -27.08
CA ALA A 39 1.69 4.94 -27.22
C ALA A 39 2.55 5.22 -25.98
N TYR A 40 3.12 4.17 -25.43
CA TYR A 40 3.93 4.24 -24.21
C TYR A 40 5.39 3.90 -24.53
N THR A 41 6.29 4.44 -23.71
CA THR A 41 7.74 4.35 -23.92
C THR A 41 8.38 3.41 -22.90
N ASP A 42 9.67 3.11 -23.11
CA ASP A 42 10.46 2.38 -22.11
C ASP A 42 10.58 3.15 -20.79
N ASP A 43 10.60 4.48 -20.82
CA ASP A 43 10.60 5.29 -19.60
C ASP A 43 9.30 5.08 -18.81
N ASP A 44 8.18 4.94 -19.49
CA ASP A 44 6.91 4.62 -18.84
C ASP A 44 6.96 3.26 -18.15
N VAL A 45 7.64 2.28 -18.76
CA VAL A 45 7.85 0.96 -18.14
C VAL A 45 8.64 1.11 -16.84
N GLU A 46 9.74 1.85 -16.87
CA GLU A 46 10.56 2.09 -15.68
C GLU A 46 9.79 2.82 -14.59
N ARG A 47 9.02 3.85 -14.96
CA ARG A 47 8.19 4.59 -14.01
C ARG A 47 7.17 3.69 -13.34
N LEU A 48 6.47 2.86 -14.10
CA LEU A 48 5.45 1.97 -13.53
C LEU A 48 6.06 0.88 -12.67
N ASN A 49 7.22 0.34 -13.05
CA ASN A 49 7.92 -0.63 -12.21
C ASN A 49 8.32 0.00 -10.88
N PHE A 50 8.80 1.22 -10.90
CA PHE A 50 9.13 1.98 -9.70
C PHE A 50 7.89 2.20 -8.84
N VAL A 51 6.80 2.68 -9.44
CA VAL A 51 5.55 2.94 -8.71
C VAL A 51 5.03 1.66 -8.07
N ARG A 52 5.03 0.56 -8.81
CA ARG A 52 4.59 -0.73 -8.26
C ARG A 52 5.42 -1.14 -7.06
N ARG A 53 6.74 -1.03 -7.15
CA ARG A 53 7.63 -1.39 -6.04
C ARG A 53 7.39 -0.49 -4.82
N ALA A 54 7.28 0.81 -5.03
CA ALA A 54 7.04 1.75 -3.95
C ALA A 54 5.69 1.50 -3.26
N ARG A 55 4.66 1.17 -4.04
CA ARG A 55 3.35 0.80 -3.47
C ARG A 55 3.42 -0.47 -2.64
N GLN A 56 4.18 -1.46 -3.08
CA GLN A 56 4.39 -2.70 -2.32
C GLN A 56 5.05 -2.40 -0.96
N LEU A 57 5.92 -1.42 -0.90
CA LEU A 57 6.57 -0.99 0.34
C LEU A 57 5.67 -0.11 1.21
N GLY A 58 4.50 0.27 0.70
CA GLY A 58 3.50 1.01 1.45
C GLY A 58 3.60 2.53 1.33
N PHE A 59 4.37 3.04 0.37
CA PHE A 59 4.41 4.48 0.12
C PHE A 59 3.10 4.95 -0.54
N SER A 60 2.65 6.15 -0.17
CA SER A 60 1.45 6.74 -0.75
C SER A 60 1.71 7.22 -2.18
N LEU A 61 0.63 7.34 -2.98
CA LEU A 61 0.75 7.90 -4.32
C LEU A 61 1.25 9.34 -4.28
N GLU A 62 0.89 10.10 -3.26
CA GLU A 62 1.37 11.45 -3.06
C GLU A 62 2.89 11.47 -2.90
N ASN A 63 3.44 10.62 -2.03
CA ASN A 63 4.89 10.51 -1.84
C ASN A 63 5.59 10.07 -3.12
N ILE A 64 5.01 9.11 -3.83
CA ILE A 64 5.55 8.62 -5.09
C ILE A 64 5.58 9.74 -6.13
N GLY A 65 4.50 10.53 -6.22
CA GLY A 65 4.43 11.68 -7.12
C GLY A 65 5.52 12.71 -6.84
N GLU A 66 5.80 12.98 -5.57
CA GLU A 66 6.86 13.90 -5.18
C GLU A 66 8.25 13.38 -5.57
N ILE A 67 8.50 12.09 -5.37
CA ILE A 67 9.77 11.46 -5.79
C ILE A 67 9.96 11.61 -7.30
N LEU A 68 8.93 11.31 -8.07
CA LEU A 68 8.99 11.41 -9.52
C LEU A 68 9.19 12.86 -9.99
N THR A 69 8.58 13.81 -9.32
CA THR A 69 8.75 15.24 -9.61
C THR A 69 10.21 15.66 -9.39
N ILE A 70 10.83 15.21 -8.32
CA ILE A 70 12.24 15.50 -8.04
C ILE A 70 13.14 14.89 -9.13
N ARG A 71 12.89 13.65 -9.52
CA ARG A 71 13.61 12.97 -10.60
C ARG A 71 13.47 13.72 -11.93
N ASP A 72 12.26 14.15 -12.25
CA ASP A 72 11.97 14.84 -13.52
C ASP A 72 12.69 16.18 -13.63
N LYS A 73 13.03 16.78 -12.49
CA LYS A 73 13.85 18.01 -12.45
C LYS A 73 15.35 17.72 -12.50
N LEU A 74 15.72 16.48 -12.84
CA LEU A 74 17.11 16.01 -12.93
C LEU A 74 17.88 16.07 -11.61
N ASN A 75 17.17 16.08 -10.49
CA ASN A 75 17.76 15.98 -9.16
C ASN A 75 17.67 14.54 -8.65
N PRO A 76 18.71 14.01 -8.00
CA PRO A 76 18.59 12.68 -7.39
C PRO A 76 17.65 12.75 -6.18
N PRO A 77 16.62 11.89 -6.11
CA PRO A 77 15.65 11.94 -5.01
C PRO A 77 16.09 11.16 -3.77
N CYS A 78 17.35 10.73 -3.69
CA CYS A 78 17.83 9.78 -2.67
C CYS A 78 17.61 10.27 -1.24
N ASP A 79 17.90 11.53 -0.94
CA ASP A 79 17.73 12.07 0.42
C ASP A 79 16.26 12.09 0.84
N TYR A 80 15.39 12.50 -0.09
CA TYR A 80 13.95 12.49 0.16
C TYR A 80 13.42 11.07 0.38
N VAL A 81 13.90 10.13 -0.45
CA VAL A 81 13.51 8.72 -0.33
C VAL A 81 13.98 8.13 1.00
N LEU A 82 15.19 8.46 1.45
CA LEU A 82 15.68 7.98 2.75
C LEU A 82 14.80 8.46 3.90
N ASP A 83 14.38 9.72 3.87
CA ASP A 83 13.46 10.25 4.88
C ASP A 83 12.13 9.52 4.88
N LEU A 84 11.59 9.22 3.69
CA LEU A 84 10.35 8.44 3.56
C LEU A 84 10.53 7.02 4.10
N ILE A 85 11.68 6.40 3.86
CA ILE A 85 11.98 5.06 4.38
C ILE A 85 12.01 5.08 5.91
N GLU A 86 12.66 6.08 6.51
CA GLU A 86 12.70 6.23 7.96
C GLU A 86 11.29 6.37 8.56
N ASP A 87 10.46 7.22 7.94
CA ASP A 87 9.07 7.39 8.37
C ASP A 87 8.30 6.07 8.26
N ARG A 88 8.51 5.34 7.16
CA ARG A 88 7.82 4.06 6.95
C ARG A 88 8.27 3.00 7.96
N ILE A 89 9.55 2.98 8.30
CA ILE A 89 10.06 2.07 9.35
C ILE A 89 9.36 2.36 10.67
N ALA A 90 9.23 3.63 11.04
CA ALA A 90 8.54 4.01 12.28
C ALA A 90 7.07 3.57 12.27
N GLU A 91 6.37 3.74 11.14
CA GLU A 91 4.98 3.28 10.99
C GLU A 91 4.88 1.76 11.16
N VAL A 92 5.79 1.01 10.54
CA VAL A 92 5.82 -0.45 10.62
C VAL A 92 6.08 -0.91 12.06
N GLN A 93 7.02 -0.28 12.74
CA GLN A 93 7.32 -0.60 14.15
C GLN A 93 6.12 -0.35 15.05
N THR A 94 5.40 0.75 14.84
CA THR A 94 4.15 1.04 15.56
C THR A 94 3.11 -0.05 15.29
N ARG A 95 2.96 -0.46 14.03
CA ARG A 95 2.00 -1.48 13.66
C ARG A 95 2.35 -2.85 14.27
N ILE A 96 3.63 -3.19 14.31
CA ILE A 96 4.11 -4.42 14.97
C ILE A 96 3.69 -4.40 16.44
N HIS A 97 3.93 -3.30 17.13
CA HIS A 97 3.55 -3.17 18.53
C HIS A 97 2.04 -3.31 18.75
N GLU A 98 1.25 -2.66 17.91
CA GLU A 98 -0.22 -2.76 17.97
C GLU A 98 -0.67 -4.22 17.76
N LEU A 99 -0.06 -4.92 16.82
CA LEU A 99 -0.39 -6.33 16.55
C LEU A 99 0.01 -7.23 17.70
N GLU A 100 1.14 -6.97 18.35
CA GLU A 100 1.56 -7.71 19.54
C GLU A 100 0.56 -7.56 20.68
N LEU A 101 0.08 -6.33 20.92
CA LEU A 101 -0.94 -6.06 21.94
C LEU A 101 -2.25 -6.77 21.62
N LEU A 102 -2.66 -6.75 20.37
CA LEU A 102 -3.87 -7.43 19.92
C LEU A 102 -3.73 -8.95 20.10
N ARG A 103 -2.58 -9.51 19.72
CA ARG A 103 -2.31 -10.93 19.91
C ARG A 103 -2.41 -11.31 21.37
N ASP A 104 -1.81 -10.50 22.25
CA ASP A 104 -1.82 -10.78 23.70
C ASP A 104 -3.25 -10.73 24.25
N GLU A 105 -4.06 -9.80 23.77
CA GLU A 105 -5.47 -9.72 24.14
C GLU A 105 -6.23 -10.96 23.68
N LEU A 106 -6.00 -11.41 22.44
CA LEU A 106 -6.65 -12.61 21.91
C LEU A 106 -6.25 -13.87 22.68
N ILE A 107 -4.97 -13.98 23.05
CA ILE A 107 -4.47 -15.09 23.87
C ILE A 107 -5.14 -15.10 25.23
N ALA A 108 -5.25 -13.92 25.87
CA ALA A 108 -5.92 -13.79 27.16
C ALA A 108 -7.39 -14.20 27.08
N LEU A 109 -8.07 -13.81 26.00
CA LEU A 109 -9.46 -14.21 25.78
C LEU A 109 -9.59 -15.74 25.59
N ARG A 110 -8.70 -16.34 24.83
CA ARG A 110 -8.68 -17.78 24.63
C ARG A 110 -8.48 -18.53 25.96
N ASP A 111 -7.55 -18.05 26.77
CA ASP A 111 -7.21 -18.69 28.03
C ASP A 111 -8.29 -18.55 29.10
N THR A 112 -9.23 -17.62 28.92
CA THR A 112 -10.38 -17.45 29.80
C THR A 112 -11.59 -18.31 29.39
N GLU A 113 -11.50 -19.09 28.31
CA GLU A 113 -12.61 -19.87 27.76
C GLU A 113 -13.27 -20.75 28.81
N GLN A 114 -12.49 -21.47 29.63
CA GLN A 114 -13.02 -22.39 30.64
C GLN A 114 -13.79 -21.65 31.75
N ARG A 115 -13.43 -20.43 32.08
CA ARG A 115 -14.13 -19.65 33.08
C ARG A 115 -15.48 -19.15 32.57
N VAL A 116 -15.53 -18.81 31.30
CA VAL A 116 -16.70 -18.18 30.68
C VAL A 116 -17.78 -19.20 30.34
N THR A 117 -17.42 -20.43 29.96
CA THR A 117 -18.38 -21.50 29.64
C THR A 117 -19.20 -21.92 30.83
N GLN A 118 -18.73 -21.67 32.07
CA GLN A 118 -19.47 -21.98 33.29
C GLN A 118 -20.45 -20.89 33.71
N ALA A 119 -20.31 -19.67 33.17
CA ALA A 119 -21.15 -18.53 33.47
C ALA A 119 -22.06 -18.22 32.29
N SER A 120 -22.92 -19.17 31.89
CA SER A 120 -23.82 -18.93 30.76
C SER A 120 -24.84 -17.85 31.12
N THR A 121 -24.63 -16.66 30.58
CA THR A 121 -25.63 -15.59 30.63
C THR A 121 -26.23 -15.40 29.26
N THR A 122 -27.57 -15.28 29.22
CA THR A 122 -28.26 -15.01 27.97
C THR A 122 -28.20 -13.52 27.57
N GLU A 123 -27.50 -12.71 28.36
CA GLU A 123 -27.45 -11.27 28.18
C GLU A 123 -26.40 -10.79 27.19
N CYS A 124 -25.41 -11.59 26.89
CA CYS A 124 -24.35 -11.22 25.95
C CYS A 124 -24.36 -12.12 24.71
N ILE A 125 -23.85 -11.60 23.60
CA ILE A 125 -23.78 -12.30 22.33
C ILE A 125 -22.75 -13.43 22.41
N CYS A 126 -21.54 -13.10 22.90
CA CYS A 126 -20.46 -14.06 23.11
C CYS A 126 -19.70 -13.69 24.39
N PRO A 127 -19.80 -14.52 25.43
CA PRO A 127 -19.16 -14.20 26.71
C PRO A 127 -17.67 -13.99 26.64
N ILE A 128 -16.98 -14.73 25.76
CA ILE A 128 -15.53 -14.62 25.62
C ILE A 128 -15.11 -13.24 25.08
N LEU A 129 -15.75 -12.80 23.98
CA LEU A 129 -15.37 -11.56 23.32
C LEU A 129 -15.76 -10.30 24.12
N GLU A 130 -16.74 -10.41 25.01
CA GLU A 130 -17.23 -9.29 25.78
C GLU A 130 -16.48 -9.07 27.12
N ILE A 131 -15.47 -9.91 27.38
CA ILE A 131 -14.61 -9.73 28.55
C ILE A 131 -13.68 -8.53 28.29
N ARG A 132 -13.65 -7.60 29.27
CA ARG A 132 -12.75 -6.45 29.20
C ARG A 132 -11.43 -6.79 29.91
N PRO A 133 -10.27 -6.55 29.25
CA PRO A 133 -8.97 -7.04 29.74
C PRO A 133 -8.51 -6.47 31.08
N ASN A 134 -9.01 -5.37 31.55
CA ASN A 134 -8.51 -4.67 32.74
C ASN A 134 -9.51 -4.60 33.91
N GLN A 135 -10.35 -5.62 34.02
CA GLN A 135 -11.28 -5.72 35.16
C GLN A 135 -11.08 -6.99 36.00
#